data_6d6e2d9f4f92342b5958a6736d1cbe61
#
_entry.id   6d6e2d9f4f92342b5958a6736d1cbe61
#
_cell.length_a   1.000
_cell.length_b   1.000
_cell.length_c   1.000
_cell.angle_alpha   90.00
_cell.angle_beta   90.00
_cell.angle_gamma   90.00
#
_symmetry.space_group_name_H-M   'P 1'
#
loop_
_entity.id
_entity.type
_entity.pdbx_description
1 polymer ?
#
loop_
_entity_poly.entity_id
_entity_poly.type
_entity_poly.pdbx_seq_one_letter_code
_entity_poly.pdbx_strand_id
1 'polypeptide(L)'
;MEVNSLVIRGGNVVTEDAILPNHDIVVENGTIARIAPTLANARTVDAQLDENTSGMVVDRETGFPVVDARGAYVVPGMIDVHSDYIESVASPRPSVVMDLPTSLYKVDRELVSHGVTTIYHSLSVYGAKIFDHKPIRNFENVRKLAESIFSMRESEEHDHLIRHRFHLRLELDSVDRVDEVCNYLQDGKVDLISFMDHTPGQGQYRDLLVFSDTIKGYRDGISDEEVAAIVMEQQAADKIGSEQLSELAELAHEQGVSLASHDDDSKEKLDYMGALGASISEFPVDMEIARDAHERGMFTLAGAPNVMMGHSHSGNLSAREGVARGVITMLCSDYYPAALIDAVFILHRECAMSLSEAFALVTANPAKAVGIYSEVGTLTVGKRADILLVREIGCTPDARITTPVITRAFVGGNSVYRSHYPDQPHGYDR
;
A
#
# COMPACT_ATOMS: atom_id res chain seq x y z
N MET A 1 26.03 -5.50 17.66
CA MET A 1 24.89 -4.88 18.35
C MET A 1 23.87 -4.54 17.30
N GLU A 2 22.80 -5.27 17.26
CA GLU A 2 21.64 -4.90 16.43
C GLU A 2 21.08 -3.60 17.01
N VAL A 3 21.21 -2.50 16.28
CA VAL A 3 20.83 -1.17 16.78
C VAL A 3 19.37 -0.91 16.41
N ASN A 4 18.45 -1.66 17.03
CA ASN A 4 17.00 -1.38 16.93
C ASN A 4 16.57 -0.33 17.97
N SER A 5 17.54 0.39 18.56
CA SER A 5 17.30 1.39 19.58
C SER A 5 17.92 2.71 19.14
N LEU A 6 17.14 3.78 19.17
CA LEU A 6 17.55 5.12 18.71
C LEU A 6 16.67 6.21 19.32
N VAL A 7 17.11 7.45 19.21
CA VAL A 7 16.31 8.64 19.51
C VAL A 7 16.12 9.46 18.24
N ILE A 8 14.88 9.63 17.79
CA ILE A 8 14.51 10.58 16.73
C ILE A 8 14.20 11.90 17.41
N ARG A 9 14.98 12.94 17.13
CA ARG A 9 14.98 14.18 17.92
C ARG A 9 14.43 15.39 17.17
N GLY A 10 13.52 16.11 17.82
CA GLY A 10 13.12 17.46 17.46
C GLY A 10 12.23 17.54 16.22
N GLY A 11 11.54 16.46 15.87
CA GLY A 11 10.64 16.42 14.73
C GLY A 11 9.22 16.93 15.03
N ASN A 12 8.44 17.12 13.98
CA ASN A 12 7.00 17.34 14.06
C ASN A 12 6.31 15.98 13.99
N VAL A 13 6.00 15.40 15.16
CA VAL A 13 5.43 14.05 15.25
C VAL A 13 3.96 14.09 14.89
N VAL A 14 3.57 13.38 13.83
CA VAL A 14 2.19 13.27 13.37
C VAL A 14 1.57 12.04 14.03
N THR A 15 0.70 12.27 14.99
CA THR A 15 -0.13 11.24 15.63
C THR A 15 -1.48 11.12 14.91
N GLU A 16 -2.33 10.17 15.33
CA GLU A 16 -3.68 10.04 14.78
C GLU A 16 -4.53 11.31 14.96
N ASP A 17 -4.33 12.04 16.07
CA ASP A 17 -5.19 13.16 16.46
C ASP A 17 -4.58 14.54 16.21
N ALA A 18 -3.24 14.64 16.18
CA ALA A 18 -2.58 15.96 16.15
C ALA A 18 -1.13 15.87 15.65
N ILE A 19 -0.59 17.04 15.30
CA ILE A 19 0.85 17.22 15.10
C ILE A 19 1.45 17.73 16.41
N LEU A 20 2.45 17.03 16.93
CA LEU A 20 3.22 17.40 18.11
C LEU A 20 4.53 18.05 17.66
N PRO A 21 4.65 19.39 17.65
CA PRO A 21 5.86 20.04 17.16
C PRO A 21 7.02 19.86 18.14
N ASN A 22 8.23 19.69 17.60
CA ASN A 22 9.46 19.60 18.39
C ASN A 22 9.41 18.52 19.49
N HIS A 23 9.06 17.28 19.08
CA HIS A 23 9.04 16.12 19.97
C HIS A 23 10.14 15.12 19.60
N ASP A 24 10.58 14.38 20.61
CA ASP A 24 11.49 13.25 20.50
C ASP A 24 10.70 11.96 20.56
N ILE A 25 11.11 10.97 19.73
CA ILE A 25 10.66 9.58 19.84
C ILE A 25 11.85 8.74 20.27
N VAL A 26 11.71 8.02 21.38
CA VAL A 26 12.66 7.02 21.82
C VAL A 26 12.17 5.66 21.33
N VAL A 27 13.02 4.99 20.58
CA VAL A 27 12.81 3.61 20.12
C VAL A 27 13.75 2.72 20.92
N GLU A 28 13.21 1.64 21.46
CA GLU A 28 13.95 0.63 22.21
C GLU A 28 13.55 -0.76 21.72
N ASN A 29 14.53 -1.55 21.31
CA ASN A 29 14.32 -2.90 20.78
C ASN A 29 13.24 -2.95 19.68
N GLY A 30 13.27 -2.01 18.76
CA GLY A 30 12.35 -1.94 17.62
C GLY A 30 10.93 -1.45 17.94
N THR A 31 10.69 -1.01 19.19
CA THR A 31 9.38 -0.56 19.68
C THR A 31 9.44 0.90 20.13
N ILE A 32 8.37 1.65 19.91
CA ILE A 32 8.25 3.03 20.41
C ILE A 32 8.11 2.97 21.93
N ALA A 33 9.15 3.39 22.66
CA ALA A 33 9.17 3.37 24.11
C ALA A 33 8.63 4.66 24.72
N ARG A 34 8.86 5.82 24.07
CA ARG A 34 8.44 7.13 24.60
C ARG A 34 8.29 8.15 23.47
N ILE A 35 7.31 9.04 23.62
CA ILE A 35 7.15 10.27 22.82
C ILE A 35 7.05 11.41 23.81
N ALA A 36 7.91 12.44 23.70
CA ALA A 36 7.96 13.56 24.64
C ALA A 36 8.48 14.84 23.98
N PRO A 37 8.13 16.03 24.50
CA PRO A 37 8.70 17.28 24.04
C PRO A 37 10.23 17.25 24.08
N THR A 38 10.89 17.76 23.05
CA THR A 38 12.35 17.91 23.03
C THR A 38 12.80 18.88 24.11
N LEU A 39 13.66 18.42 24.99
CA LEU A 39 14.18 19.28 26.07
C LEU A 39 15.19 20.30 25.50
N ALA A 40 15.05 21.57 25.89
CA ALA A 40 15.97 22.64 25.49
C ALA A 40 17.45 22.35 25.87
N ASN A 41 17.66 21.54 26.87
CA ASN A 41 18.98 21.13 27.36
C ASN A 41 19.32 19.66 27.01
N ALA A 42 18.63 19.06 26.04
CA ALA A 42 18.94 17.71 25.60
C ALA A 42 20.42 17.66 25.13
N ARG A 43 21.28 17.04 25.95
CA ARG A 43 22.71 16.98 25.66
C ARG A 43 22.99 15.77 24.80
N THR A 44 23.57 16.02 23.65
CA THR A 44 24.22 15.00 22.85
C THR A 44 25.70 14.93 23.21
N VAL A 45 26.29 13.77 23.08
CA VAL A 45 27.72 13.56 23.19
C VAL A 45 28.20 12.92 21.93
N ASP A 46 29.31 13.41 21.39
CA ASP A 46 29.98 12.69 20.33
C ASP A 46 30.49 11.37 20.92
N ALA A 47 29.98 10.26 20.42
CA ALA A 47 30.45 8.96 20.85
C ALA A 47 31.70 8.59 20.06
N GLN A 48 32.81 8.47 20.80
CA GLN A 48 33.94 7.66 20.34
C GLN A 48 33.70 6.25 20.88
N LEU A 49 32.81 5.48 20.23
CA LEU A 49 32.54 4.12 20.73
C LEU A 49 33.56 3.09 20.25
N ASP A 50 34.16 3.26 19.10
CA ASP A 50 35.35 2.60 18.57
C ASP A 50 35.83 3.29 17.28
N GLU A 51 36.91 2.77 16.64
CA GLU A 51 37.47 3.35 15.40
C GLU A 51 36.48 3.37 14.22
N ASN A 52 35.37 2.60 14.27
CA ASN A 52 34.37 2.50 13.22
C ASN A 52 33.13 3.39 13.46
N THR A 53 32.96 3.96 14.64
CA THR A 53 31.79 4.78 15.03
C THR A 53 32.10 6.26 15.19
N SER A 54 33.23 6.70 14.65
CA SER A 54 33.64 8.10 14.63
C SER A 54 32.59 8.98 13.95
N GLY A 55 32.01 9.92 14.72
CA GLY A 55 30.99 10.86 14.26
C GLY A 55 29.52 10.50 14.57
N MET A 56 29.27 9.43 15.32
CA MET A 56 27.94 9.11 15.81
C MET A 56 27.61 9.98 17.04
N VAL A 57 26.45 10.63 17.01
CA VAL A 57 25.92 11.41 18.15
C VAL A 57 25.00 10.52 18.95
N VAL A 58 25.23 10.42 20.27
CA VAL A 58 24.38 9.63 21.18
C VAL A 58 23.64 10.51 22.19
N ASP A 59 22.48 10.07 22.60
CA ASP A 59 21.74 10.67 23.69
C ASP A 59 22.37 10.29 25.06
N ARG A 60 22.51 11.27 25.93
CA ARG A 60 23.16 11.03 27.26
C ARG A 60 22.33 10.23 28.25
N GLU A 61 21.02 10.30 28.13
CA GLU A 61 20.10 9.62 29.03
C GLU A 61 20.02 8.13 28.69
N THR A 62 19.83 7.83 27.39
CA THR A 62 19.59 6.47 26.89
C THR A 62 20.87 5.78 26.41
N GLY A 63 21.89 6.53 26.01
CA GLY A 63 23.06 5.99 25.31
C GLY A 63 22.77 5.60 23.86
N PHE A 64 21.57 5.87 23.35
CA PHE A 64 21.17 5.47 21.99
C PHE A 64 21.62 6.49 20.93
N PRO A 65 21.87 6.04 19.69
CA PRO A 65 22.14 6.91 18.56
C PRO A 65 21.03 7.94 18.36
N VAL A 66 21.39 9.18 18.04
CA VAL A 66 20.45 10.27 17.78
C VAL A 66 20.33 10.50 16.29
N VAL A 67 19.09 10.55 15.83
CA VAL A 67 18.71 10.97 14.47
C VAL A 67 18.06 12.34 14.56
N ASP A 68 18.68 13.34 13.91
CA ASP A 68 18.12 14.70 13.84
C ASP A 68 16.91 14.73 12.89
N ALA A 69 15.74 15.06 13.43
CA ALA A 69 14.49 15.19 12.72
C ALA A 69 13.96 16.65 12.67
N ARG A 70 14.77 17.63 13.10
CA ARG A 70 14.34 19.04 13.07
C ARG A 70 13.94 19.48 11.67
N GLY A 71 12.76 20.11 11.56
CA GLY A 71 12.19 20.54 10.29
C GLY A 71 11.57 19.43 9.45
N ALA A 72 11.55 18.17 9.93
CA ALA A 72 10.85 17.08 9.28
C ALA A 72 9.54 16.76 10.00
N TYR A 73 8.58 16.23 9.25
CA TYR A 73 7.47 15.49 9.81
C TYR A 73 7.97 14.08 10.15
N VAL A 74 7.63 13.60 11.34
CA VAL A 74 7.86 12.23 11.79
C VAL A 74 6.52 11.54 11.74
N VAL A 75 6.37 10.58 10.84
CA VAL A 75 5.07 9.95 10.53
C VAL A 75 5.17 8.43 10.61
N PRO A 76 4.05 7.71 10.79
CA PRO A 76 4.07 6.24 10.71
C PRO A 76 4.49 5.78 9.32
N GLY A 77 5.08 4.59 9.22
CA GLY A 77 5.29 3.92 7.96
C GLY A 77 3.98 3.65 7.22
N MET A 78 3.96 3.87 5.91
CA MET A 78 2.75 3.65 5.10
C MET A 78 2.51 2.16 4.87
N ILE A 79 1.24 1.79 4.85
CA ILE A 79 0.74 0.43 4.62
C ILE A 79 -0.08 0.46 3.34
N ASP A 80 0.38 -0.25 2.34
CA ASP A 80 -0.26 -0.33 1.04
C ASP A 80 -0.95 -1.68 0.89
N VAL A 81 -2.27 -1.68 0.91
CA VAL A 81 -3.06 -2.92 0.93
C VAL A 81 -3.44 -3.42 -0.46
N HIS A 82 -3.16 -2.61 -1.52
CA HIS A 82 -3.46 -3.01 -2.88
C HIS A 82 -2.47 -2.40 -3.88
N SER A 83 -1.55 -3.20 -4.39
CA SER A 83 -0.58 -2.78 -5.40
C SER A 83 -0.21 -3.92 -6.33
N ASP A 84 -0.35 -3.69 -7.63
CA ASP A 84 0.16 -4.57 -8.68
C ASP A 84 1.52 -4.12 -9.24
N TYR A 85 2.20 -3.18 -8.56
CA TYR A 85 3.47 -2.60 -9.01
C TYR A 85 4.56 -3.64 -9.27
N ILE A 86 4.56 -4.76 -8.54
CA ILE A 86 5.46 -5.89 -8.79
C ILE A 86 5.37 -6.43 -10.22
N GLU A 87 4.18 -6.40 -10.84
CA GLU A 87 3.99 -6.82 -12.22
C GLU A 87 4.81 -5.95 -13.18
N SER A 88 4.84 -4.62 -12.94
CA SER A 88 5.60 -3.68 -13.77
C SER A 88 7.11 -3.88 -13.67
N VAL A 89 7.62 -4.25 -12.49
CA VAL A 89 9.05 -4.52 -12.27
C VAL A 89 9.44 -5.90 -12.81
N ALA A 90 8.60 -6.91 -12.56
CA ALA A 90 8.85 -8.27 -13.03
C ALA A 90 8.61 -8.44 -14.54
N SER A 91 7.72 -7.63 -15.13
CA SER A 91 7.41 -7.66 -16.57
C SER A 91 7.46 -6.25 -17.17
N PRO A 92 8.66 -5.66 -17.32
CA PRO A 92 8.82 -4.27 -17.79
C PRO A 92 8.45 -4.08 -19.27
N ARG A 93 8.22 -5.17 -20.00
CA ARG A 93 7.70 -5.21 -21.38
C ARG A 93 6.75 -6.40 -21.54
N PRO A 94 5.75 -6.34 -22.43
CA PRO A 94 4.70 -7.37 -22.55
C PRO A 94 5.20 -8.80 -22.72
N SER A 95 6.36 -9.00 -23.36
CA SER A 95 6.90 -10.34 -23.67
C SER A 95 8.06 -10.77 -22.74
N VAL A 96 8.36 -10.00 -21.70
CA VAL A 96 9.54 -10.22 -20.84
C VAL A 96 9.08 -10.50 -19.41
N VAL A 97 9.54 -11.61 -18.86
CA VAL A 97 9.45 -11.89 -17.40
C VAL A 97 10.85 -12.00 -16.86
N MET A 98 11.18 -11.13 -15.92
CA MET A 98 12.43 -11.14 -15.18
C MET A 98 12.42 -12.24 -14.13
N ASP A 99 13.57 -12.52 -13.53
CA ASP A 99 13.62 -13.40 -12.36
C ASP A 99 12.76 -12.85 -11.22
N LEU A 100 11.77 -13.63 -10.77
CA LEU A 100 10.73 -13.16 -9.88
C LEU A 100 11.24 -12.84 -8.46
N PRO A 101 12.05 -13.71 -7.81
CA PRO A 101 12.66 -13.39 -6.52
C PRO A 101 13.51 -12.11 -6.59
N THR A 102 14.36 -11.96 -7.61
CA THR A 102 15.17 -10.75 -7.81
C THR A 102 14.29 -9.51 -8.01
N SER A 103 13.13 -9.65 -8.66
CA SER A 103 12.18 -8.55 -8.86
C SER A 103 11.56 -8.09 -7.53
N LEU A 104 11.27 -9.01 -6.61
CA LEU A 104 10.81 -8.66 -5.26
C LEU A 104 11.83 -7.83 -4.49
N TYR A 105 13.12 -8.17 -4.51
CA TYR A 105 14.18 -7.36 -3.88
C TYR A 105 14.36 -5.99 -4.52
N LYS A 106 14.08 -5.84 -5.81
CA LYS A 106 14.07 -4.52 -6.45
C LYS A 106 12.90 -3.68 -5.98
N VAL A 107 11.72 -4.26 -5.96
CA VAL A 107 10.48 -3.62 -5.46
C VAL A 107 10.62 -3.22 -4.00
N ASP A 108 11.20 -4.07 -3.16
CA ASP A 108 11.51 -3.80 -1.75
C ASP A 108 12.28 -2.48 -1.58
N ARG A 109 13.33 -2.28 -2.38
CA ARG A 109 14.16 -1.07 -2.35
C ARG A 109 13.44 0.17 -2.90
N GLU A 110 12.56 0.00 -3.87
CA GLU A 110 11.80 1.11 -4.45
C GLU A 110 10.67 1.54 -3.52
N LEU A 111 9.91 0.59 -2.98
CA LEU A 111 8.78 0.86 -2.10
C LEU A 111 9.21 1.61 -0.82
N VAL A 112 10.31 1.21 -0.19
CA VAL A 112 10.80 1.91 1.01
C VAL A 112 11.19 3.35 0.72
N SER A 113 11.68 3.65 -0.49
CA SER A 113 12.03 5.01 -0.90
C SER A 113 10.80 5.91 -1.07
N HIS A 114 9.63 5.32 -1.30
CA HIS A 114 8.33 5.98 -1.34
C HIS A 114 7.61 5.99 0.02
N GLY A 115 8.23 5.41 1.07
CA GLY A 115 7.69 5.42 2.44
C GLY A 115 6.77 4.24 2.78
N VAL A 116 6.63 3.27 1.89
CA VAL A 116 5.91 2.03 2.19
C VAL A 116 6.77 1.17 3.11
N THR A 117 6.21 0.73 4.24
CA THR A 117 6.87 -0.17 5.21
C THR A 117 6.19 -1.53 5.30
N THR A 118 4.96 -1.61 4.79
CA THR A 118 4.21 -2.87 4.63
C THR A 118 3.46 -2.81 3.31
N ILE A 119 3.64 -3.81 2.46
CA ILE A 119 3.00 -3.93 1.15
C ILE A 119 2.21 -5.23 1.05
N TYR A 120 1.01 -5.16 0.51
CA TYR A 120 0.21 -6.30 0.09
C TYR A 120 0.24 -6.37 -1.44
N HIS A 121 1.05 -7.27 -1.98
CA HIS A 121 1.16 -7.48 -3.42
C HIS A 121 -0.13 -8.10 -3.96
N SER A 122 -0.85 -7.34 -4.76
CA SER A 122 -2.13 -7.73 -5.34
C SER A 122 -1.91 -8.54 -6.60
N LEU A 123 -1.99 -9.85 -6.48
CA LEU A 123 -1.80 -10.78 -7.61
C LEU A 123 -3.13 -11.44 -7.98
N SER A 124 -3.50 -11.33 -9.25
CA SER A 124 -4.77 -11.83 -9.74
C SER A 124 -4.66 -13.28 -10.21
N VAL A 125 -5.64 -14.08 -9.80
CA VAL A 125 -5.85 -15.44 -10.28
C VAL A 125 -7.03 -15.44 -11.24
N TYR A 126 -6.77 -15.73 -12.51
CA TYR A 126 -7.76 -15.72 -13.60
C TYR A 126 -8.03 -17.14 -14.08
N GLY A 127 -9.30 -17.45 -14.40
CA GLY A 127 -9.70 -18.63 -15.16
C GLY A 127 -9.61 -18.38 -16.67
N ALA A 128 -9.98 -17.20 -17.13
CA ALA A 128 -10.06 -16.87 -18.54
C ALA A 128 -8.71 -16.53 -19.17
N LYS A 129 -8.54 -16.91 -20.45
CA LYS A 129 -7.32 -16.66 -21.25
C LYS A 129 -7.16 -15.22 -21.74
N ILE A 130 -7.93 -14.27 -21.23
CA ILE A 130 -7.94 -12.88 -21.71
C ILE A 130 -6.62 -12.19 -21.53
N PHE A 131 -5.96 -12.48 -20.39
CA PHE A 131 -4.70 -11.87 -20.01
C PHE A 131 -3.48 -12.70 -20.37
N ASP A 132 -3.62 -13.73 -21.21
CA ASP A 132 -2.52 -14.59 -21.69
C ASP A 132 -1.39 -13.79 -22.36
N HIS A 133 -1.67 -12.57 -22.82
CA HIS A 133 -0.69 -11.66 -23.41
C HIS A 133 0.22 -10.98 -22.35
N LYS A 134 -0.12 -11.08 -21.06
CA LYS A 134 0.75 -10.65 -19.94
C LYS A 134 1.33 -11.87 -19.23
N PRO A 135 2.52 -12.35 -19.63
CA PRO A 135 3.09 -13.58 -19.05
C PRO A 135 3.20 -13.55 -17.53
N ILE A 136 3.36 -12.36 -16.93
CA ILE A 136 3.44 -12.21 -15.46
C ILE A 136 2.14 -12.65 -14.78
N ARG A 137 1.00 -12.51 -15.44
CA ARG A 137 -0.33 -12.91 -14.93
C ARG A 137 -0.64 -14.38 -15.21
N ASN A 138 0.26 -15.10 -15.89
CA ASN A 138 0.16 -16.56 -15.98
C ASN A 138 0.19 -17.13 -14.57
N PHE A 139 -0.71 -18.07 -14.30
CA PHE A 139 -0.89 -18.67 -12.98
C PHE A 139 0.41 -19.22 -12.38
N GLU A 140 1.27 -19.84 -13.18
CA GLU A 140 2.57 -20.34 -12.73
C GLU A 140 3.50 -19.24 -12.20
N ASN A 141 3.48 -18.05 -12.82
CA ASN A 141 4.26 -16.91 -12.36
C ASN A 141 3.64 -16.26 -11.09
N VAL A 142 2.30 -16.17 -11.03
CA VAL A 142 1.58 -15.74 -9.81
C VAL A 142 1.93 -16.67 -8.65
N ARG A 143 1.89 -17.98 -8.87
CA ARG A 143 2.28 -18.98 -7.87
C ARG A 143 3.72 -18.79 -7.39
N LYS A 144 4.68 -18.62 -8.31
CA LYS A 144 6.08 -18.37 -7.95
C LYS A 144 6.27 -17.08 -7.14
N LEU A 145 5.55 -16.01 -7.49
CA LEU A 145 5.58 -14.77 -6.71
C LEU A 145 5.01 -14.97 -5.31
N ALA A 146 3.85 -15.61 -5.18
CA ALA A 146 3.23 -15.92 -3.90
C ALA A 146 4.16 -16.73 -3.00
N GLU A 147 4.78 -17.79 -3.55
CA GLU A 147 5.77 -18.61 -2.82
C GLU A 147 7.00 -17.78 -2.41
N SER A 148 7.46 -16.87 -3.28
CA SER A 148 8.60 -16.01 -2.95
C SER A 148 8.25 -14.99 -1.85
N ILE A 149 7.06 -14.40 -1.88
CA ILE A 149 6.55 -13.49 -0.83
C ILE A 149 6.47 -14.25 0.50
N PHE A 150 5.89 -15.46 0.48
CA PHE A 150 5.80 -16.29 1.66
C PHE A 150 7.19 -16.63 2.22
N SER A 151 8.14 -17.03 1.35
CA SER A 151 9.51 -17.33 1.75
C SER A 151 10.21 -16.13 2.37
N MET A 152 10.04 -14.91 1.83
CA MET A 152 10.59 -13.69 2.43
C MET A 152 9.98 -13.41 3.82
N ARG A 153 8.67 -13.60 3.97
CA ARG A 153 7.97 -13.39 5.24
C ARG A 153 8.46 -14.32 6.34
N GLU A 154 8.74 -15.58 6.00
CA GLU A 154 9.17 -16.63 6.94
C GLU A 154 10.70 -16.66 7.14
N SER A 155 11.46 -15.83 6.42
CA SER A 155 12.92 -15.78 6.52
C SER A 155 13.36 -15.24 7.89
N GLU A 156 14.16 -16.03 8.61
CA GLU A 156 14.81 -15.60 9.86
C GLU A 156 15.98 -14.63 9.60
N GLU A 157 16.50 -14.58 8.39
CA GLU A 157 17.69 -13.79 8.03
C GLU A 157 17.37 -12.30 7.87
N HIS A 158 16.07 -11.92 7.82
CA HIS A 158 15.62 -10.52 7.66
C HIS A 158 16.38 -9.79 6.55
N ASP A 159 16.48 -10.41 5.40
CA ASP A 159 17.24 -9.95 4.25
C ASP A 159 16.48 -8.96 3.36
N HIS A 160 15.34 -8.46 3.81
CA HIS A 160 14.46 -7.49 3.15
C HIS A 160 14.27 -6.22 4.00
N LEU A 161 13.87 -5.12 3.36
CA LEU A 161 13.76 -3.80 3.99
C LEU A 161 12.40 -3.54 4.60
N ILE A 162 11.31 -4.03 3.95
CA ILE A 162 9.92 -3.81 4.36
C ILE A 162 9.18 -5.14 4.50
N ARG A 163 7.96 -5.13 5.02
CA ARG A 163 7.14 -6.33 5.13
C ARG A 163 6.38 -6.58 3.85
N HIS A 164 6.60 -7.75 3.26
CA HIS A 164 5.89 -8.24 2.08
C HIS A 164 4.75 -9.15 2.51
N ARG A 165 3.55 -8.91 1.94
CA ARG A 165 2.31 -9.64 2.18
C ARG A 165 1.70 -10.03 0.85
N PHE A 166 0.92 -11.10 0.84
CA PHE A 166 0.22 -11.55 -0.36
C PHE A 166 -1.27 -11.20 -0.28
N HIS A 167 -1.71 -10.35 -1.21
CA HIS A 167 -3.10 -10.08 -1.48
C HIS A 167 -3.56 -10.91 -2.67
N LEU A 168 -4.30 -11.97 -2.41
CA LEU A 168 -4.85 -12.84 -3.43
C LEU A 168 -6.12 -12.21 -4.02
N ARG A 169 -6.11 -11.89 -5.31
CA ARG A 169 -7.26 -11.38 -6.05
C ARG A 169 -7.87 -12.53 -6.86
N LEU A 170 -9.01 -13.04 -6.42
CA LEU A 170 -9.68 -14.19 -7.03
C LEU A 170 -10.78 -13.73 -7.98
N GLU A 171 -10.57 -13.98 -9.27
CA GLU A 171 -11.64 -13.82 -10.28
C GLU A 171 -12.67 -14.95 -10.14
N LEU A 172 -13.96 -14.59 -10.26
CA LEU A 172 -15.05 -15.57 -10.12
C LEU A 172 -15.07 -16.62 -11.25
N ASP A 173 -14.39 -16.38 -12.39
CA ASP A 173 -14.24 -17.37 -13.45
C ASP A 173 -13.13 -18.40 -13.22
N SER A 174 -12.41 -18.30 -12.10
CA SER A 174 -11.31 -19.21 -11.72
C SER A 174 -11.78 -20.50 -11.05
N VAL A 175 -12.82 -21.13 -11.58
CA VAL A 175 -13.46 -22.33 -11.01
C VAL A 175 -12.47 -23.46 -10.76
N ASP A 176 -11.49 -23.64 -11.66
CA ASP A 176 -10.48 -24.69 -11.61
C ASP A 176 -9.34 -24.39 -10.59
N ARG A 177 -9.40 -23.26 -9.88
CA ARG A 177 -8.38 -22.81 -8.91
C ARG A 177 -8.83 -22.85 -7.45
N VAL A 178 -10.10 -23.13 -7.20
CA VAL A 178 -10.68 -23.09 -5.84
C VAL A 178 -9.88 -23.96 -4.87
N ASP A 179 -9.56 -25.20 -5.22
CA ASP A 179 -8.79 -26.12 -4.36
C ASP A 179 -7.40 -25.56 -4.01
N GLU A 180 -6.74 -24.90 -4.96
CA GLU A 180 -5.42 -24.31 -4.73
C GLU A 180 -5.51 -23.06 -3.83
N VAL A 181 -6.53 -22.25 -4.01
CA VAL A 181 -6.80 -21.09 -3.13
C VAL A 181 -7.10 -21.56 -1.70
N CYS A 182 -7.89 -22.64 -1.53
CA CYS A 182 -8.11 -23.26 -0.23
C CYS A 182 -6.78 -23.69 0.41
N ASN A 183 -5.91 -24.35 -0.33
CA ASN A 183 -4.60 -24.76 0.18
C ASN A 183 -3.75 -23.55 0.60
N TYR A 184 -3.74 -22.47 -0.18
CA TYR A 184 -3.00 -21.25 0.17
C TYR A 184 -3.51 -20.58 1.44
N LEU A 185 -4.83 -20.55 1.65
CA LEU A 185 -5.44 -20.06 2.88
C LEU A 185 -5.05 -20.95 4.07
N GLN A 186 -5.18 -22.27 3.94
CA GLN A 186 -4.85 -23.24 4.98
C GLN A 186 -3.36 -23.22 5.37
N ASP A 187 -2.48 -23.02 4.39
CA ASP A 187 -1.03 -22.90 4.60
C ASP A 187 -0.63 -21.53 5.18
N GLY A 188 -1.58 -20.60 5.39
CA GLY A 188 -1.32 -19.26 5.88
C GLY A 188 -0.52 -18.39 4.90
N LYS A 189 -0.60 -18.67 3.60
CA LYS A 189 0.14 -17.94 2.56
C LYS A 189 -0.56 -16.66 2.10
N VAL A 190 -1.84 -16.52 2.37
CA VAL A 190 -2.66 -15.36 2.00
C VAL A 190 -2.80 -14.42 3.19
N ASP A 191 -2.59 -13.13 2.99
CA ASP A 191 -2.71 -12.10 4.03
C ASP A 191 -3.95 -11.20 3.83
N LEU A 192 -4.49 -11.17 2.61
CA LEU A 192 -5.73 -10.49 2.22
C LEU A 192 -6.30 -11.21 1.00
N ILE A 193 -7.62 -11.41 0.93
CA ILE A 193 -8.28 -11.97 -0.25
C ILE A 193 -9.38 -11.03 -0.74
N SER A 194 -9.45 -10.79 -2.06
CA SER A 194 -10.58 -10.11 -2.67
C SER A 194 -11.25 -10.96 -3.74
N PHE A 195 -12.60 -10.92 -3.76
CA PHE A 195 -13.41 -11.53 -4.81
C PHE A 195 -13.73 -10.49 -5.88
N MET A 196 -13.43 -10.83 -7.14
CA MET A 196 -13.55 -9.94 -8.27
C MET A 196 -14.38 -10.56 -9.38
N ASP A 197 -15.15 -9.73 -10.07
CA ASP A 197 -15.86 -10.13 -11.28
C ASP A 197 -15.69 -9.06 -12.37
N HIS A 198 -14.72 -9.27 -13.26
CA HIS A 198 -14.45 -8.39 -14.38
C HIS A 198 -15.22 -8.82 -15.67
N THR A 199 -16.31 -9.56 -15.52
CA THR A 199 -17.19 -9.90 -16.65
C THR A 199 -17.71 -8.62 -17.31
N PRO A 200 -17.60 -8.48 -18.65
CA PRO A 200 -18.12 -7.32 -19.36
C PRO A 200 -19.62 -7.09 -19.11
N GLY A 201 -19.99 -5.85 -18.80
CA GLY A 201 -21.35 -5.44 -18.47
C GLY A 201 -21.60 -5.20 -16.98
N GLN A 202 -20.59 -5.37 -16.11
CA GLN A 202 -20.69 -5.10 -14.68
C GLN A 202 -19.37 -4.55 -14.12
N GLY A 203 -19.39 -4.06 -12.86
CA GLY A 203 -18.23 -3.52 -12.15
C GLY A 203 -17.52 -2.41 -12.92
N GLN A 204 -16.20 -2.49 -12.99
CA GLN A 204 -15.37 -1.56 -13.77
C GLN A 204 -15.76 -1.51 -15.24
N TYR A 205 -16.22 -2.62 -15.81
CA TYR A 205 -16.58 -2.79 -17.21
C TYR A 205 -18.10 -2.75 -17.48
N ARG A 206 -18.87 -2.05 -16.61
CA ARG A 206 -20.31 -1.83 -16.81
C ARG A 206 -20.62 -1.15 -18.17
N ASP A 207 -19.71 -0.32 -18.66
CA ASP A 207 -19.73 0.22 -20.02
C ASP A 207 -18.85 -0.66 -20.92
N LEU A 208 -19.50 -1.34 -21.88
CA LEU A 208 -18.82 -2.20 -22.85
C LEU A 208 -17.86 -1.43 -23.78
N LEU A 209 -18.02 -0.12 -23.92
CA LEU A 209 -17.08 0.70 -24.69
C LEU A 209 -15.75 0.80 -23.95
N VAL A 210 -15.77 1.00 -22.61
CA VAL A 210 -14.56 1.02 -21.77
C VAL A 210 -13.84 -0.32 -21.85
N PHE A 211 -14.58 -1.43 -21.80
CA PHE A 211 -14.00 -2.76 -21.97
C PHE A 211 -13.36 -2.94 -23.35
N SER A 212 -14.08 -2.55 -24.42
CA SER A 212 -13.58 -2.63 -25.80
C SER A 212 -12.29 -1.83 -25.98
N ASP A 213 -12.25 -0.60 -25.49
CA ASP A 213 -11.06 0.27 -25.58
C ASP A 213 -9.88 -0.32 -24.77
N THR A 214 -10.16 -0.91 -23.61
CA THR A 214 -9.15 -1.59 -22.80
C THR A 214 -8.55 -2.78 -23.57
N ILE A 215 -9.37 -3.66 -24.14
CA ILE A 215 -8.90 -4.82 -24.92
C ILE A 215 -8.10 -4.36 -26.14
N LYS A 216 -8.56 -3.32 -26.86
CA LYS A 216 -7.84 -2.74 -27.99
C LYS A 216 -6.50 -2.13 -27.59
N GLY A 217 -6.43 -1.52 -26.41
CA GLY A 217 -5.17 -1.01 -25.84
C GLY A 217 -4.15 -2.11 -25.51
N TYR A 218 -4.64 -3.31 -25.21
CA TYR A 218 -3.77 -4.47 -24.93
C TYR A 218 -3.44 -5.30 -26.17
N ARG A 219 -4.28 -5.31 -27.19
CA ARG A 219 -4.14 -6.12 -28.42
C ARG A 219 -4.20 -5.24 -29.64
N ASP A 220 -3.02 -4.76 -30.08
CA ASP A 220 -2.93 -3.96 -31.30
C ASP A 220 -3.56 -4.68 -32.50
N GLY A 221 -4.48 -4.01 -33.18
CA GLY A 221 -5.09 -4.49 -34.43
C GLY A 221 -6.24 -5.49 -34.25
N ILE A 222 -6.75 -5.73 -33.04
CA ILE A 222 -7.92 -6.56 -32.79
C ILE A 222 -9.19 -5.89 -33.45
N SER A 223 -10.02 -6.65 -34.13
CA SER A 223 -11.24 -6.17 -34.73
C SER A 223 -12.40 -6.06 -33.72
N ASP A 224 -13.43 -5.27 -34.07
CA ASP A 224 -14.64 -5.15 -33.25
C ASP A 224 -15.38 -6.49 -33.12
N GLU A 225 -15.36 -7.33 -34.17
CA GLU A 225 -15.93 -8.66 -34.15
C GLU A 225 -15.20 -9.60 -33.17
N GLU A 226 -13.88 -9.52 -33.12
CA GLU A 226 -13.08 -10.30 -32.18
C GLU A 226 -13.31 -9.83 -30.72
N VAL A 227 -13.42 -8.52 -30.48
CA VAL A 227 -13.80 -7.97 -29.14
C VAL A 227 -15.19 -8.47 -28.74
N ALA A 228 -16.18 -8.44 -29.67
CA ALA A 228 -17.53 -8.92 -29.38
C ALA A 228 -17.52 -10.42 -29.03
N ALA A 229 -16.71 -11.23 -29.73
CA ALA A 229 -16.56 -12.65 -29.43
C ALA A 229 -15.98 -12.87 -28.03
N ILE A 230 -14.97 -12.10 -27.62
CA ILE A 230 -14.39 -12.12 -26.25
C ILE A 230 -15.46 -11.78 -25.22
N VAL A 231 -16.26 -10.72 -25.45
CA VAL A 231 -17.35 -10.34 -24.54
C VAL A 231 -18.33 -11.50 -24.35
N MET A 232 -18.76 -12.14 -25.45
CA MET A 232 -19.71 -13.28 -25.39
C MET A 232 -19.11 -14.48 -24.66
N GLU A 233 -17.83 -14.80 -24.93
CA GLU A 233 -17.12 -15.89 -24.25
C GLU A 233 -17.05 -15.65 -22.75
N GLN A 234 -16.68 -14.45 -22.31
CA GLN A 234 -16.61 -14.12 -20.89
C GLN A 234 -17.95 -14.10 -20.17
N GLN A 235 -18.99 -13.57 -20.83
CA GLN A 235 -20.34 -13.57 -20.26
C GLN A 235 -20.91 -15.00 -20.12
N ALA A 236 -20.40 -15.95 -20.91
CA ALA A 236 -20.81 -17.35 -20.89
C ALA A 236 -19.90 -18.24 -20.02
N ALA A 237 -18.81 -17.71 -19.46
CA ALA A 237 -17.88 -18.47 -18.64
C ALA A 237 -18.54 -18.95 -17.33
N ASP A 238 -18.21 -20.19 -16.93
CA ASP A 238 -18.61 -20.71 -15.63
C ASP A 238 -17.99 -19.87 -14.51
N LYS A 239 -18.73 -19.70 -13.42
CA LYS A 239 -18.26 -18.96 -12.24
C LYS A 239 -18.29 -19.82 -10.98
N ILE A 240 -17.43 -19.49 -10.03
CA ILE A 240 -17.41 -20.07 -8.70
C ILE A 240 -18.80 -19.89 -8.07
N GLY A 241 -19.40 -20.99 -7.63
CA GLY A 241 -20.75 -20.99 -7.07
C GLY A 241 -20.80 -20.32 -5.68
N SER A 242 -22.00 -19.88 -5.27
CA SER A 242 -22.18 -19.21 -3.98
C SER A 242 -21.78 -20.08 -2.77
N GLU A 243 -21.95 -21.41 -2.85
CA GLU A 243 -21.54 -22.35 -1.81
C GLU A 243 -20.01 -22.37 -1.67
N GLN A 244 -19.27 -22.48 -2.78
CA GLN A 244 -17.81 -22.43 -2.77
C GLN A 244 -17.26 -21.07 -2.30
N LEU A 245 -17.91 -19.96 -2.69
CA LEU A 245 -17.51 -18.63 -2.19
C LEU A 245 -17.71 -18.50 -0.69
N SER A 246 -18.82 -19.07 -0.14
CA SER A 246 -19.05 -19.11 1.30
C SER A 246 -17.97 -19.94 2.02
N GLU A 247 -17.61 -21.10 1.49
CA GLU A 247 -16.54 -21.95 2.03
C GLU A 247 -15.18 -21.23 2.04
N LEU A 248 -14.84 -20.53 0.94
CA LEU A 248 -13.61 -19.74 0.86
C LEU A 248 -13.61 -18.57 1.85
N ALA A 249 -14.74 -17.89 2.01
CA ALA A 249 -14.87 -16.78 2.95
C ALA A 249 -14.77 -17.27 4.41
N GLU A 250 -15.43 -18.37 4.75
CA GLU A 250 -15.33 -19.01 6.08
C GLU A 250 -13.89 -19.41 6.38
N LEU A 251 -13.21 -20.06 5.43
CA LEU A 251 -11.81 -20.45 5.57
C LEU A 251 -10.88 -19.23 5.76
N ALA A 252 -11.10 -18.15 5.00
CA ALA A 252 -10.34 -16.91 5.17
C ALA A 252 -10.52 -16.35 6.59
N HIS A 253 -11.74 -16.30 7.10
CA HIS A 253 -12.02 -15.83 8.46
C HIS A 253 -11.39 -16.72 9.53
N GLU A 254 -11.45 -18.05 9.38
CA GLU A 254 -10.80 -18.99 10.30
C GLU A 254 -9.28 -18.77 10.39
N GLN A 255 -8.65 -18.37 9.27
CA GLN A 255 -7.23 -18.05 9.21
C GLN A 255 -6.90 -16.59 9.61
N GLY A 256 -7.92 -15.78 9.97
CA GLY A 256 -7.76 -14.36 10.31
C GLY A 256 -7.40 -13.46 9.11
N VAL A 257 -7.69 -13.93 7.88
CA VAL A 257 -7.49 -13.21 6.64
C VAL A 257 -8.69 -12.30 6.36
N SER A 258 -8.43 -11.00 6.13
CA SER A 258 -9.49 -10.06 5.77
C SER A 258 -10.03 -10.35 4.36
N LEU A 259 -11.34 -10.17 4.18
CA LEU A 259 -12.02 -10.33 2.89
C LEU A 259 -12.40 -8.96 2.33
N ALA A 260 -12.11 -8.74 1.05
CA ALA A 260 -12.48 -7.56 0.29
C ALA A 260 -13.43 -7.90 -0.86
N SER A 261 -14.28 -6.94 -1.22
CA SER A 261 -15.04 -6.90 -2.46
C SER A 261 -14.42 -5.91 -3.42
N HIS A 262 -14.32 -6.23 -4.69
CA HIS A 262 -13.64 -5.40 -5.69
C HIS A 262 -14.63 -4.86 -6.72
N ASP A 263 -14.50 -3.56 -7.10
CA ASP A 263 -15.36 -2.88 -8.08
C ASP A 263 -16.86 -2.99 -7.77
N ASP A 264 -17.23 -2.68 -6.53
CA ASP A 264 -18.63 -2.69 -6.13
C ASP A 264 -19.43 -1.67 -6.94
N ASP A 265 -20.52 -2.14 -7.60
CA ASP A 265 -21.33 -1.37 -8.53
C ASP A 265 -22.82 -1.35 -8.16
N SER A 266 -23.23 -2.08 -7.15
CA SER A 266 -24.62 -2.22 -6.72
C SER A 266 -24.74 -2.49 -5.22
N LYS A 267 -25.90 -2.13 -4.67
CA LYS A 267 -26.22 -2.40 -3.24
C LYS A 267 -26.38 -3.89 -3.01
N GLU A 268 -26.92 -4.60 -4.00
CA GLU A 268 -27.09 -6.05 -3.98
C GLU A 268 -25.74 -6.77 -3.85
N LYS A 269 -24.70 -6.28 -4.58
CA LYS A 269 -23.34 -6.82 -4.45
C LYS A 269 -22.76 -6.54 -3.05
N LEU A 270 -22.93 -5.31 -2.53
CA LEU A 270 -22.51 -4.97 -1.16
C LEU A 270 -23.24 -5.83 -0.11
N ASP A 271 -24.55 -6.10 -0.27
CA ASP A 271 -25.30 -6.98 0.61
C ASP A 271 -24.74 -8.41 0.58
N TYR A 272 -24.49 -8.93 -0.62
CA TYR A 272 -23.97 -10.28 -0.80
C TYR A 272 -22.56 -10.42 -0.22
N MET A 273 -21.66 -9.50 -0.56
CA MET A 273 -20.28 -9.52 -0.06
C MET A 273 -20.20 -9.29 1.44
N GLY A 274 -21.05 -8.40 1.98
CA GLY A 274 -21.19 -8.19 3.42
C GLY A 274 -21.68 -9.44 4.14
N ALA A 275 -22.60 -10.22 3.55
CA ALA A 275 -23.05 -11.48 4.09
C ALA A 275 -21.94 -12.55 4.12
N LEU A 276 -20.96 -12.48 3.20
CA LEU A 276 -19.75 -13.29 3.23
C LEU A 276 -18.70 -12.77 4.23
N GLY A 277 -18.96 -11.63 4.89
CA GLY A 277 -18.05 -11.01 5.86
C GLY A 277 -16.99 -10.09 5.26
N ALA A 278 -17.17 -9.62 4.03
CA ALA A 278 -16.26 -8.62 3.45
C ALA A 278 -16.28 -7.34 4.30
N SER A 279 -15.08 -6.91 4.71
CA SER A 279 -14.88 -5.71 5.52
C SER A 279 -14.26 -4.55 4.74
N ILE A 280 -13.88 -4.78 3.48
CA ILE A 280 -13.23 -3.81 2.60
C ILE A 280 -13.99 -3.77 1.27
N SER A 281 -14.34 -2.56 0.81
CA SER A 281 -14.84 -2.30 -0.55
C SER A 281 -13.73 -1.60 -1.36
N GLU A 282 -13.13 -2.34 -2.31
CA GLU A 282 -12.05 -1.85 -3.15
C GLU A 282 -12.62 -1.24 -4.43
N PHE A 283 -12.29 0.02 -4.67
CA PHE A 283 -12.65 0.77 -5.88
C PHE A 283 -14.16 0.81 -6.17
N PRO A 284 -15.02 1.22 -5.20
CA PRO A 284 -16.44 1.39 -5.47
C PRO A 284 -16.61 2.33 -6.67
N VAL A 285 -17.50 1.94 -7.61
CA VAL A 285 -17.54 2.57 -8.94
C VAL A 285 -18.08 4.00 -8.93
N ASP A 286 -18.87 4.37 -7.94
CA ASP A 286 -19.42 5.71 -7.81
C ASP A 286 -19.63 6.15 -6.36
N MET A 287 -20.03 7.41 -6.19
CA MET A 287 -20.16 8.06 -4.88
C MET A 287 -21.31 7.49 -4.04
N GLU A 288 -22.36 6.97 -4.66
CA GLU A 288 -23.50 6.37 -3.97
C GLU A 288 -23.09 5.02 -3.37
N ILE A 289 -22.43 4.21 -4.17
CA ILE A 289 -21.92 2.89 -3.73
C ILE A 289 -20.84 3.04 -2.64
N ALA A 290 -19.91 3.99 -2.83
CA ALA A 290 -18.89 4.26 -1.79
C ALA A 290 -19.52 4.66 -0.46
N ARG A 291 -20.58 5.50 -0.49
CA ARG A 291 -21.31 5.91 0.71
C ARG A 291 -22.02 4.71 1.35
N ASP A 292 -22.71 3.90 0.54
CA ASP A 292 -23.46 2.76 1.05
C ASP A 292 -22.51 1.71 1.68
N ALA A 293 -21.35 1.45 1.07
CA ALA A 293 -20.31 0.61 1.65
C ALA A 293 -19.81 1.17 3.00
N HIS A 294 -19.52 2.47 3.05
CA HIS A 294 -19.07 3.15 4.28
C HIS A 294 -20.14 3.11 5.38
N GLU A 295 -21.42 3.36 5.06
CA GLU A 295 -22.54 3.29 6.01
C GLU A 295 -22.77 1.88 6.56
N ARG A 296 -22.38 0.83 5.85
CA ARG A 296 -22.34 -0.57 6.30
C ARG A 296 -21.15 -0.87 7.20
N GLY A 297 -20.26 0.08 7.43
CA GLY A 297 -19.05 -0.07 8.24
C GLY A 297 -17.87 -0.71 7.51
N MET A 298 -17.94 -0.82 6.19
CA MET A 298 -16.79 -1.28 5.40
C MET A 298 -15.74 -0.18 5.28
N PHE A 299 -14.48 -0.56 5.26
CA PHE A 299 -13.42 0.31 4.79
C PHE A 299 -13.50 0.44 3.26
N THR A 300 -13.41 1.68 2.75
CA THR A 300 -13.53 1.96 1.33
C THR A 300 -12.18 2.40 0.77
N LEU A 301 -11.72 1.77 -0.30
CA LEU A 301 -10.39 1.95 -0.85
C LEU A 301 -10.44 2.60 -2.23
N ALA A 302 -9.57 3.59 -2.47
CA ALA A 302 -9.36 4.18 -3.79
C ALA A 302 -7.86 4.31 -4.11
N GLY A 303 -7.52 4.41 -5.40
CA GLY A 303 -6.14 4.59 -5.85
C GLY A 303 -5.61 6.02 -5.58
N ALA A 304 -4.44 6.13 -4.98
CA ALA A 304 -3.74 7.41 -4.82
C ALA A 304 -3.43 8.12 -6.16
N PRO A 305 -3.15 7.41 -7.27
CA PRO A 305 -3.04 8.05 -8.59
C PRO A 305 -4.27 8.85 -9.00
N ASN A 306 -5.48 8.39 -8.63
CA ASN A 306 -6.72 9.13 -8.89
C ASN A 306 -6.75 10.46 -8.10
N VAL A 307 -6.21 10.49 -6.87
CA VAL A 307 -6.04 11.75 -6.11
C VAL A 307 -5.08 12.69 -6.83
N MET A 308 -3.95 12.21 -7.34
CA MET A 308 -2.97 13.02 -8.07
C MET A 308 -3.54 13.62 -9.35
N MET A 309 -4.23 12.80 -10.16
CA MET A 309 -4.84 13.23 -11.41
C MET A 309 -6.07 14.13 -11.21
N GLY A 310 -6.72 14.06 -10.04
CA GLY A 310 -7.97 14.77 -9.74
C GLY A 310 -9.22 14.16 -10.36
N HIS A 311 -9.09 13.06 -11.07
CA HIS A 311 -10.18 12.31 -11.70
C HIS A 311 -9.79 10.83 -11.87
N SER A 312 -10.79 9.96 -12.04
CA SER A 312 -10.56 8.56 -12.39
C SER A 312 -10.18 8.42 -13.85
N HIS A 313 -9.21 7.56 -14.16
CA HIS A 313 -8.86 7.22 -15.55
C HIS A 313 -9.97 6.45 -16.29
N SER A 314 -10.81 5.72 -15.55
CA SER A 314 -11.96 4.96 -16.09
C SER A 314 -13.28 5.74 -16.06
N GLY A 315 -13.28 7.02 -15.65
CA GLY A 315 -14.49 7.83 -15.51
C GLY A 315 -15.36 7.47 -14.30
N ASN A 316 -14.87 6.63 -13.41
CA ASN A 316 -15.52 6.23 -12.16
C ASN A 316 -15.37 7.31 -11.06
N LEU A 317 -15.52 6.93 -9.79
CA LEU A 317 -15.46 7.82 -8.63
C LEU A 317 -14.18 8.68 -8.58
N SER A 318 -14.32 9.98 -8.28
CA SER A 318 -13.18 10.83 -7.92
C SER A 318 -12.74 10.55 -6.49
N ALA A 319 -11.52 10.05 -6.31
CA ALA A 319 -10.97 9.75 -5.00
C ALA A 319 -10.85 11.01 -4.12
N ARG A 320 -10.48 12.17 -4.69
CA ARG A 320 -10.45 13.45 -3.95
C ARG A 320 -11.81 13.81 -3.37
N GLU A 321 -12.87 13.71 -4.18
CA GLU A 321 -14.21 13.99 -3.73
C GLU A 321 -14.72 12.97 -2.72
N GLY A 322 -14.43 11.69 -2.93
CA GLY A 322 -14.79 10.61 -2.00
C GLY A 322 -14.15 10.78 -0.63
N VAL A 323 -12.86 11.13 -0.59
CA VAL A 323 -12.14 11.43 0.66
C VAL A 323 -12.71 12.70 1.31
N ALA A 324 -12.90 13.77 0.54
CA ALA A 324 -13.44 15.03 1.08
C ALA A 324 -14.86 14.87 1.67
N ARG A 325 -15.63 13.91 1.18
CA ARG A 325 -16.97 13.55 1.70
C ARG A 325 -16.91 12.50 2.83
N GLY A 326 -15.73 11.99 3.16
CA GLY A 326 -15.54 10.95 4.19
C GLY A 326 -16.06 9.57 3.80
N VAL A 327 -16.33 9.32 2.51
CA VAL A 327 -16.82 8.03 2.01
C VAL A 327 -15.73 7.14 1.41
N ILE A 328 -14.53 7.68 1.20
CA ILE A 328 -13.30 6.91 0.94
C ILE A 328 -12.41 7.04 2.17
N THR A 329 -12.07 5.92 2.77
CA THR A 329 -11.39 5.84 4.06
C THR A 329 -9.96 5.33 3.97
N MET A 330 -9.56 4.79 2.80
CA MET A 330 -8.20 4.29 2.56
C MET A 330 -7.74 4.67 1.15
N LEU A 331 -6.42 4.80 1.00
CA LEU A 331 -5.75 4.93 -0.28
C LEU A 331 -4.70 3.83 -0.45
N CYS A 332 -4.56 3.34 -1.68
CA CYS A 332 -3.51 2.41 -2.09
C CYS A 332 -2.70 2.98 -3.26
N SER A 333 -1.55 2.39 -3.53
CA SER A 333 -0.71 2.82 -4.66
C SER A 333 -1.25 2.35 -6.01
N ASP A 334 -2.02 1.26 -6.00
CA ASP A 334 -2.48 0.61 -7.23
C ASP A 334 -1.27 0.21 -8.10
N TYR A 335 -0.97 0.93 -9.16
CA TYR A 335 0.18 0.70 -10.06
C TYR A 335 1.33 1.71 -9.86
N TYR A 336 1.19 2.74 -8.99
CA TYR A 336 2.15 3.83 -8.88
C TYR A 336 2.47 4.20 -7.42
N PRO A 337 3.45 3.53 -6.78
CA PRO A 337 3.78 3.70 -5.35
C PRO A 337 4.12 5.13 -4.93
N ALA A 338 4.74 5.92 -5.79
CA ALA A 338 5.07 7.31 -5.51
C ALA A 338 3.83 8.18 -5.21
N ALA A 339 2.65 7.77 -5.72
CA ALA A 339 1.41 8.51 -5.51
C ALA A 339 0.98 8.60 -4.05
N LEU A 340 1.33 7.63 -3.19
CA LEU A 340 0.82 7.58 -1.81
C LEU A 340 1.18 8.84 -1.02
N ILE A 341 2.46 9.17 -0.97
CA ILE A 341 2.92 10.33 -0.20
C ILE A 341 2.45 11.65 -0.83
N ASP A 342 2.43 11.74 -2.16
CA ASP A 342 1.95 12.92 -2.88
C ASP A 342 0.45 13.15 -2.64
N ALA A 343 -0.36 12.08 -2.67
CA ALA A 343 -1.81 12.13 -2.39
C ALA A 343 -2.10 12.68 -0.99
N VAL A 344 -1.37 12.23 0.03
CA VAL A 344 -1.51 12.75 1.41
C VAL A 344 -1.32 14.27 1.45
N PHE A 345 -0.26 14.79 0.82
CA PHE A 345 0.01 16.23 0.84
C PHE A 345 -0.93 17.03 -0.08
N ILE A 346 -1.42 16.46 -1.18
CA ILE A 346 -2.45 17.05 -2.02
C ILE A 346 -3.75 17.21 -1.22
N LEU A 347 -4.20 16.16 -0.54
CA LEU A 347 -5.41 16.20 0.29
C LEU A 347 -5.30 17.22 1.42
N HIS A 348 -4.13 17.29 2.06
CA HIS A 348 -3.87 18.29 3.09
C HIS A 348 -3.96 19.72 2.56
N ARG A 349 -3.34 20.02 1.41
CA ARG A 349 -3.25 21.37 0.86
C ARG A 349 -4.52 21.82 0.15
N GLU A 350 -5.18 20.92 -0.58
CA GLU A 350 -6.27 21.25 -1.50
C GLU A 350 -7.66 20.90 -0.95
N CYS A 351 -7.76 19.91 -0.03
CA CYS A 351 -9.03 19.46 0.53
C CYS A 351 -9.24 19.87 1.99
N ALA A 352 -8.40 20.76 2.53
CA ALA A 352 -8.45 21.26 3.91
C ALA A 352 -8.44 20.14 4.98
N MET A 353 -7.91 18.96 4.64
CA MET A 353 -7.76 17.84 5.55
C MET A 353 -6.55 18.08 6.46
N SER A 354 -6.64 17.75 7.75
CA SER A 354 -5.47 17.77 8.61
C SER A 354 -4.44 16.74 8.14
N LEU A 355 -3.16 16.97 8.41
CA LEU A 355 -2.12 16.01 8.01
C LEU A 355 -2.28 14.67 8.73
N SER A 356 -2.78 14.66 9.97
CA SER A 356 -3.11 13.44 10.71
C SER A 356 -4.19 12.61 10.00
N GLU A 357 -5.30 13.24 9.60
CA GLU A 357 -6.38 12.58 8.85
C GLU A 357 -5.87 12.07 7.49
N ALA A 358 -5.08 12.88 6.78
CA ALA A 358 -4.55 12.49 5.48
C ALA A 358 -3.59 11.30 5.58
N PHE A 359 -2.71 11.26 6.59
CA PHE A 359 -1.86 10.08 6.83
C PHE A 359 -2.66 8.87 7.28
N ALA A 360 -3.75 9.02 8.02
CA ALA A 360 -4.57 7.89 8.45
C ALA A 360 -5.09 7.06 7.26
N LEU A 361 -5.31 7.68 6.09
CA LEU A 361 -5.75 7.00 4.85
C LEU A 361 -4.74 5.97 4.33
N VAL A 362 -3.46 6.12 4.67
CA VAL A 362 -2.35 5.27 4.18
C VAL A 362 -1.59 4.59 5.33
N THR A 363 -2.06 4.73 6.57
CA THR A 363 -1.40 4.16 7.76
C THR A 363 -2.38 3.48 8.71
N ALA A 364 -3.10 4.24 9.55
CA ALA A 364 -3.98 3.71 10.59
C ALA A 364 -5.18 2.94 10.02
N ASN A 365 -5.83 3.48 8.98
CA ASN A 365 -7.03 2.86 8.42
C ASN A 365 -6.71 1.56 7.68
N PRO A 366 -5.69 1.49 6.78
CA PRO A 366 -5.26 0.20 6.24
C PRO A 366 -4.87 -0.81 7.32
N ALA A 367 -4.15 -0.38 8.37
CA ALA A 367 -3.79 -1.27 9.48
C ALA A 367 -5.02 -1.86 10.19
N LYS A 368 -6.07 -1.05 10.39
CA LYS A 368 -7.35 -1.49 10.97
C LYS A 368 -8.05 -2.48 10.04
N ALA A 369 -8.11 -2.17 8.75
CA ALA A 369 -8.79 -2.98 7.74
C ALA A 369 -8.23 -4.39 7.61
N VAL A 370 -6.89 -4.54 7.75
CA VAL A 370 -6.20 -5.83 7.62
C VAL A 370 -5.76 -6.42 8.98
N GLY A 371 -6.28 -5.90 10.11
CA GLY A 371 -6.12 -6.50 11.43
C GLY A 371 -4.76 -6.33 12.11
N ILE A 372 -3.85 -5.48 11.59
CA ILE A 372 -2.51 -5.26 12.15
C ILE A 372 -2.36 -3.96 12.95
N TYR A 373 -3.45 -3.27 13.24
CA TYR A 373 -3.44 -1.97 13.92
C TYR A 373 -2.82 -2.01 15.32
N SER A 374 -2.91 -3.14 16.02
CA SER A 374 -2.26 -3.31 17.33
C SER A 374 -0.72 -3.20 17.27
N GLU A 375 -0.13 -3.49 16.11
CA GLU A 375 1.32 -3.54 15.92
C GLU A 375 1.89 -2.29 15.25
N VAL A 376 1.22 -1.77 14.21
CA VAL A 376 1.71 -0.70 13.33
C VAL A 376 0.61 0.32 12.97
N GLY A 377 0.90 1.25 12.08
CA GLY A 377 -0.07 2.21 11.52
C GLY A 377 -0.19 3.51 12.29
N THR A 378 0.37 3.62 13.51
CA THR A 378 0.39 4.87 14.29
C THR A 378 1.68 5.00 15.09
N LEU A 379 2.06 6.25 15.41
CA LEU A 379 3.13 6.53 16.35
C LEU A 379 2.55 6.51 17.78
N THR A 380 2.48 5.33 18.34
CA THR A 380 1.94 5.10 19.70
C THR A 380 2.92 4.26 20.51
N VAL A 381 3.11 4.60 21.77
CA VAL A 381 3.97 3.83 22.70
C VAL A 381 3.50 2.38 22.76
N GLY A 382 4.43 1.44 22.65
CA GLY A 382 4.21 0.00 22.60
C GLY A 382 4.10 -0.59 21.19
N LYS A 383 3.89 0.23 20.16
CA LYS A 383 3.87 -0.25 18.77
C LYS A 383 5.27 -0.34 18.17
N ARG A 384 5.39 -1.13 17.11
CA ARG A 384 6.64 -1.27 16.33
C ARG A 384 7.05 0.09 15.75
N ALA A 385 8.34 0.34 15.76
CA ALA A 385 8.90 1.59 15.27
C ALA A 385 9.07 1.58 13.74
N ASP A 386 7.95 1.60 13.03
CA ASP A 386 7.87 1.87 11.61
C ASP A 386 7.67 3.38 11.44
N ILE A 387 8.73 4.08 11.10
CA ILE A 387 8.78 5.54 11.19
C ILE A 387 9.42 6.12 9.93
N LEU A 388 8.81 7.17 9.39
CA LEU A 388 9.35 7.93 8.28
C LEU A 388 9.70 9.34 8.71
N LEU A 389 10.79 9.87 8.16
CA LEU A 389 11.08 11.31 8.20
C LEU A 389 10.76 11.90 6.83
N VAL A 390 9.77 12.79 6.79
CA VAL A 390 9.28 13.44 5.58
C VAL A 390 9.64 14.91 5.62
N ARG A 391 10.20 15.43 4.52
CA ARG A 391 10.44 16.86 4.30
C ARG A 391 9.75 17.33 3.05
N GLU A 392 9.32 18.58 3.04
CA GLU A 392 8.89 19.26 1.83
C GLU A 392 10.08 20.00 1.23
N ILE A 393 10.41 19.70 -0.03
CA ILE A 393 11.46 20.37 -0.78
C ILE A 393 10.87 21.21 -1.90
N GLY A 394 11.49 22.37 -2.18
CA GLY A 394 11.06 23.23 -3.29
C GLY A 394 11.40 22.59 -4.64
N CYS A 395 10.39 22.44 -5.50
CA CYS A 395 10.55 21.91 -6.86
C CYS A 395 10.82 23.02 -7.89
N THR A 396 10.62 24.28 -7.50
CA THR A 396 10.85 25.45 -8.37
C THR A 396 11.86 26.38 -7.73
N PRO A 397 12.61 27.20 -8.53
CA PRO A 397 13.62 28.11 -8.00
C PRO A 397 13.09 29.11 -6.97
N ASP A 398 11.80 29.46 -7.01
CA ASP A 398 11.12 30.33 -6.07
C ASP A 398 10.43 29.59 -4.91
N ALA A 399 10.61 28.26 -4.83
CA ALA A 399 10.02 27.38 -3.82
C ALA A 399 8.48 27.46 -3.67
N ARG A 400 7.78 27.93 -4.71
CA ARG A 400 6.30 28.04 -4.68
C ARG A 400 5.62 26.69 -4.77
N ILE A 401 6.27 25.70 -5.40
CA ILE A 401 5.79 24.33 -5.47
C ILE A 401 6.75 23.46 -4.65
N THR A 402 6.20 22.76 -3.70
CA THR A 402 6.94 21.78 -2.87
C THR A 402 6.46 20.38 -3.14
N THR A 403 7.38 19.41 -3.02
CA THR A 403 7.06 17.98 -3.03
C THR A 403 7.51 17.35 -1.73
N PRO A 404 6.71 16.43 -1.15
CA PRO A 404 7.14 15.63 -0.02
C PRO A 404 8.19 14.61 -0.46
N VAL A 405 9.22 14.44 0.35
CA VAL A 405 10.27 13.44 0.12
C VAL A 405 10.55 12.66 1.39
N ILE A 406 10.74 11.36 1.25
CA ILE A 406 11.21 10.52 2.35
C ILE A 406 12.72 10.71 2.48
N THR A 407 13.16 11.22 3.63
CA THR A 407 14.58 11.38 3.91
C THR A 407 15.16 10.23 4.71
N ARG A 408 14.34 9.57 5.52
CA ARG A 408 14.68 8.33 6.24
C ARG A 408 13.46 7.44 6.40
N ALA A 409 13.69 6.14 6.41
CA ALA A 409 12.72 5.15 6.83
C ALA A 409 13.32 4.18 7.84
N PHE A 410 12.51 3.87 8.86
CA PHE A 410 12.82 2.87 9.88
C PHE A 410 11.72 1.81 9.85
N VAL A 411 12.11 0.54 9.91
CA VAL A 411 11.19 -0.60 10.00
C VAL A 411 11.60 -1.43 11.22
N GLY A 412 10.72 -1.52 12.21
CA GLY A 412 11.04 -2.13 13.49
C GLY A 412 12.28 -1.50 14.14
N GLY A 413 12.45 -0.17 14.04
CA GLY A 413 13.60 0.56 14.56
C GLY A 413 14.89 0.47 13.73
N ASN A 414 14.95 -0.41 12.73
CA ASN A 414 16.11 -0.52 11.84
C ASN A 414 16.09 0.58 10.80
N SER A 415 17.21 1.28 10.60
CA SER A 415 17.34 2.28 9.53
C SER A 415 17.52 1.58 8.19
N VAL A 416 16.46 1.49 7.39
CA VAL A 416 16.42 0.76 6.12
C VAL A 416 16.59 1.64 4.90
N TYR A 417 16.33 2.96 5.02
CA TYR A 417 16.49 3.91 3.93
C TYR A 417 16.98 5.26 4.43
N ARG A 418 17.86 5.87 3.64
CA ARG A 418 18.35 7.24 3.86
C ARG A 418 18.62 7.93 2.53
N SER A 419 18.05 9.12 2.36
CA SER A 419 18.41 10.05 1.30
C SER A 419 18.90 11.38 1.88
N HIS A 420 19.69 12.11 1.13
CA HIS A 420 20.17 13.42 1.52
C HIS A 420 19.84 14.44 0.42
N TYR A 421 19.00 15.40 0.77
CA TYR A 421 18.71 16.55 -0.09
C TYR A 421 19.48 17.75 0.46
N PRO A 422 20.29 18.43 -0.35
CA PRO A 422 21.02 19.62 0.08
C PRO A 422 20.04 20.71 0.55
N ASP A 423 20.30 21.33 1.70
CA ASP A 423 19.41 22.31 2.35
C ASP A 423 19.35 23.67 1.62
N GLN A 424 20.08 23.85 0.52
CA GLN A 424 20.05 25.04 -0.34
C GLN A 424 20.35 24.65 -1.78
N PRO A 425 19.85 25.39 -2.76
CA PRO A 425 20.40 25.38 -4.10
C PRO A 425 21.75 26.10 -4.07
N HIS A 426 22.77 25.51 -3.45
CA HIS A 426 24.11 25.85 -3.83
C HIS A 426 24.23 25.46 -5.28
N GLY A 427 24.27 26.48 -6.13
CA GLY A 427 24.35 26.27 -7.56
C GLY A 427 25.32 25.14 -7.84
N TYR A 428 24.81 24.07 -8.39
CA TYR A 428 25.60 23.24 -9.24
C TYR A 428 26.12 24.23 -10.29
N ASP A 429 27.42 24.51 -10.27
CA ASP A 429 28.07 25.41 -11.19
C ASP A 429 27.53 25.16 -12.59
N ARG A 430 27.06 26.25 -13.18
CA ARG A 430 26.52 26.30 -14.54
C ARG A 430 27.60 25.95 -15.57
#